data_03e57373b1375c763de5cad44ea6fdd3
#
_entry.id   03e57373b1375c763de5cad44ea6fdd3
#
_cell.length_a   1.000
_cell.length_b   1.000
_cell.length_c   1.000
_cell.angle_alpha   90.00
_cell.angle_beta   90.00
_cell.angle_gamma   90.00
#
_symmetry.space_group_name_H-M   'P 1'
#
loop_
_entity.id
_entity.type
_entity.pdbx_description
1 polymer ?
#
loop_
_entity_poly.entity_id
_entity_poly.type
_entity_poly.pdbx_seq_one_letter_code
_entity_poly.pdbx_strand_id
1 'polypeptide(L)'
;MTVVYEDNHIIVVNKTASEIVQGDKTGDTPLSETVKEYLKVKYNKPGNVFCGVTHRLDRPVSGLVVFAKTSKALSRLNDMFRLGEVKKTYWAIVKERPKELEGELTHWMVRNEKQNKSYAYDTEKPNSKKAILRYKLIGHSQNYHLLEVDLQTGRHHQIRCQLAKMGCPIKGDLKDGSPRSNPDGSICLHARRVTFVHPVSKEVIDITAPLPPGNLWNGFDME
;
A
#
# COMPACT_ATOMS: atom_id res chain seq x y z
N MET A 1 -10.01 -13.35 -5.34
CA MET A 1 -8.63 -12.84 -5.52
C MET A 1 -8.44 -12.42 -6.98
N THR A 2 -7.90 -11.25 -7.21
CA THR A 2 -7.66 -10.73 -8.56
C THR A 2 -6.17 -10.68 -8.84
N VAL A 3 -5.70 -11.54 -9.74
CA VAL A 3 -4.30 -11.55 -10.21
C VAL A 3 -4.18 -10.55 -11.38
N VAL A 4 -3.27 -9.58 -11.27
CA VAL A 4 -3.06 -8.57 -12.31
C VAL A 4 -1.82 -8.80 -13.15
N TYR A 5 -0.89 -9.61 -12.65
CA TYR A 5 0.32 -10.02 -13.36
C TYR A 5 0.86 -11.32 -12.78
N GLU A 6 1.38 -12.19 -13.61
CA GLU A 6 2.03 -13.41 -13.16
C GLU A 6 3.05 -13.90 -14.20
N ASP A 7 4.22 -14.32 -13.73
CA ASP A 7 5.19 -15.07 -14.51
C ASP A 7 5.80 -16.21 -13.67
N ASN A 8 6.92 -16.78 -14.07
CA ASN A 8 7.53 -17.90 -13.35
C ASN A 8 8.08 -17.52 -11.97
N HIS A 9 8.32 -16.25 -11.71
CA HIS A 9 9.06 -15.77 -10.54
C HIS A 9 8.26 -14.86 -9.61
N ILE A 10 7.28 -14.15 -10.15
CA ILE A 10 6.47 -13.21 -9.38
C ILE A 10 4.98 -13.35 -9.70
N ILE A 11 4.15 -12.96 -8.74
CA ILE A 11 2.70 -12.80 -8.92
C ILE A 11 2.28 -11.52 -8.22
N VAL A 12 1.49 -10.69 -8.92
CA VAL A 12 0.99 -9.43 -8.39
C VAL A 12 -0.52 -9.50 -8.28
N VAL A 13 -1.02 -9.20 -7.11
CA VAL A 13 -2.45 -9.30 -6.77
C VAL A 13 -2.99 -7.92 -6.43
N ASN A 14 -4.20 -7.63 -6.89
CA ASN A 14 -4.95 -6.46 -6.46
C ASN A 14 -5.77 -6.83 -5.21
N LYS A 15 -5.22 -6.51 -4.05
CA LYS A 15 -5.83 -6.78 -2.75
C LYS A 15 -7.06 -5.90 -2.54
N THR A 16 -8.14 -6.47 -2.03
CA THR A 16 -9.28 -5.70 -1.55
C THR A 16 -9.04 -5.24 -0.10
N ALA A 17 -9.74 -4.21 0.34
CA ALA A 17 -9.79 -3.85 1.75
C ALA A 17 -10.36 -5.02 2.55
N SER A 18 -9.98 -5.13 3.82
CA SER A 18 -10.29 -6.20 4.76
C SER A 18 -9.42 -7.45 4.69
N GLU A 19 -8.74 -7.73 3.58
CA GLU A 19 -7.78 -8.83 3.49
C GLU A 19 -6.45 -8.46 4.16
N ILE A 20 -5.82 -9.42 4.84
CA ILE A 20 -4.45 -9.28 5.35
C ILE A 20 -3.47 -9.97 4.42
N VAL A 21 -2.27 -9.42 4.28
CA VAL A 21 -1.26 -9.97 3.35
C VAL A 21 -0.62 -11.22 3.92
N GLN A 22 -0.31 -11.22 5.22
CA GLN A 22 0.28 -12.36 5.93
C GLN A 22 -0.43 -12.59 7.26
N GLY A 23 -0.23 -13.76 7.85
CA GLY A 23 -0.90 -14.15 9.10
C GLY A 23 -0.65 -13.16 10.24
N ASP A 24 -1.69 -12.97 11.04
CA ASP A 24 -1.66 -12.16 12.25
C ASP A 24 -2.38 -12.88 13.39
N LYS A 25 -2.59 -12.18 14.52
CA LYS A 25 -3.24 -12.75 15.71
C LYS A 25 -4.76 -12.97 15.56
N THR A 26 -5.38 -12.49 14.47
CA THR A 26 -6.83 -12.65 14.24
C THR A 26 -7.19 -14.08 13.85
N GLY A 27 -6.24 -14.84 13.28
CA GLY A 27 -6.51 -16.17 12.73
C GLY A 27 -7.17 -16.16 11.36
N ASP A 28 -7.36 -14.98 10.74
CA ASP A 28 -7.91 -14.89 9.39
C ASP A 28 -6.92 -15.46 8.37
N THR A 29 -7.46 -16.05 7.30
CA THR A 29 -6.65 -16.59 6.21
C THR A 29 -5.96 -15.46 5.47
N PRO A 30 -4.61 -15.39 5.47
CA PRO A 30 -3.91 -14.32 4.79
C PRO A 30 -3.90 -14.51 3.28
N LEU A 31 -3.73 -13.41 2.55
CA LEU A 31 -3.65 -13.41 1.09
C LEU A 31 -2.51 -14.31 0.58
N SER A 32 -1.40 -14.41 1.31
CA SER A 32 -0.28 -15.31 0.97
C SER A 32 -0.73 -16.78 0.88
N GLU A 33 -1.63 -17.23 1.77
CA GLU A 33 -2.17 -18.59 1.72
C GLU A 33 -3.16 -18.75 0.55
N THR A 34 -3.94 -17.73 0.25
CA THR A 34 -4.84 -17.73 -0.91
C THR A 34 -4.04 -17.82 -2.22
N VAL A 35 -2.91 -17.13 -2.30
CA VAL A 35 -1.99 -17.22 -3.46
C VAL A 35 -1.42 -18.64 -3.59
N LYS A 36 -1.00 -19.25 -2.49
CA LYS A 36 -0.50 -20.64 -2.51
C LYS A 36 -1.54 -21.60 -3.06
N GLU A 37 -2.78 -21.50 -2.61
CA GLU A 37 -3.88 -22.36 -3.08
C GLU A 37 -4.15 -22.11 -4.57
N TYR A 38 -4.17 -20.87 -5.02
CA TYR A 38 -4.32 -20.52 -6.44
C TYR A 38 -3.22 -21.18 -7.28
N LEU A 39 -1.95 -21.08 -6.87
CA LEU A 39 -0.82 -21.66 -7.60
C LEU A 39 -0.85 -23.18 -7.59
N LYS A 40 -1.26 -23.77 -6.47
CA LYS A 40 -1.39 -25.22 -6.32
C LYS A 40 -2.41 -25.79 -7.31
N VAL A 41 -3.57 -25.18 -7.40
CA VAL A 41 -4.64 -25.60 -8.32
C VAL A 41 -4.24 -25.36 -9.77
N LYS A 42 -3.78 -24.15 -10.09
CA LYS A 42 -3.44 -23.75 -11.46
C LYS A 42 -2.39 -24.66 -12.10
N TYR A 43 -1.35 -25.03 -11.34
CA TYR A 43 -0.22 -25.79 -11.85
C TYR A 43 -0.26 -27.27 -11.41
N ASN A 44 -1.34 -27.71 -10.76
CA ASN A 44 -1.51 -29.08 -10.29
C ASN A 44 -0.30 -29.57 -9.48
N LYS A 45 0.15 -28.74 -8.53
CA LYS A 45 1.35 -29.03 -7.73
C LYS A 45 1.03 -29.94 -6.56
N PRO A 46 1.83 -31.00 -6.32
CA PRO A 46 1.71 -31.79 -5.10
C PRO A 46 2.37 -31.09 -3.92
N GLY A 47 1.88 -31.35 -2.71
CA GLY A 47 2.50 -30.87 -1.47
C GLY A 47 2.39 -29.37 -1.27
N ASN A 48 3.33 -28.82 -0.51
CA ASN A 48 3.38 -27.39 -0.17
C ASN A 48 3.86 -26.56 -1.34
N VAL A 49 3.22 -25.41 -1.55
CA VAL A 49 3.57 -24.44 -2.59
C VAL A 49 4.27 -23.25 -1.96
N PHE A 50 5.33 -22.77 -2.56
CA PHE A 50 6.06 -21.59 -2.10
C PHE A 50 5.33 -20.31 -2.52
N CYS A 51 5.21 -19.37 -1.58
CA CYS A 51 4.81 -17.99 -1.82
C CYS A 51 5.53 -17.09 -0.83
N GLY A 52 6.40 -16.23 -1.32
CA GLY A 52 7.18 -15.31 -0.50
C GLY A 52 6.50 -13.95 -0.36
N VAL A 53 6.35 -13.46 0.85
CA VAL A 53 5.84 -12.12 1.15
C VAL A 53 7.01 -11.14 1.06
N THR A 54 6.91 -10.13 0.19
CA THR A 54 7.96 -9.13 -0.02
C THR A 54 7.65 -7.81 0.66
N HIS A 55 6.39 -7.46 0.78
CA HIS A 55 5.92 -6.25 1.45
C HIS A 55 4.44 -6.44 1.85
N ARG A 56 3.89 -5.47 2.56
CA ARG A 56 2.51 -5.54 3.05
C ARG A 56 1.76 -4.24 2.79
N LEU A 57 0.45 -4.38 2.67
CA LEU A 57 -0.52 -3.29 2.81
C LEU A 57 -1.32 -3.53 4.09
N ASP A 58 -1.70 -2.46 4.78
CA ASP A 58 -2.57 -2.57 5.95
C ASP A 58 -3.92 -3.17 5.56
N ARG A 59 -4.58 -3.85 6.51
CA ARG A 59 -5.89 -4.49 6.27
C ARG A 59 -6.89 -3.57 5.55
N PRO A 60 -7.12 -2.31 5.98
CA PRO A 60 -8.13 -1.46 5.34
C PRO A 60 -7.70 -0.83 4.01
N VAL A 61 -6.49 -1.10 3.53
CA VAL A 61 -5.92 -0.55 2.30
C VAL A 61 -6.09 -1.53 1.15
N SER A 62 -6.42 -1.04 -0.02
CA SER A 62 -6.52 -1.84 -1.26
C SER A 62 -5.31 -1.61 -2.17
N GLY A 63 -5.17 -2.47 -3.17
CA GLY A 63 -4.21 -2.28 -4.25
C GLY A 63 -3.14 -3.35 -4.37
N LEU A 64 -2.06 -3.01 -5.05
CA LEU A 64 -1.06 -3.96 -5.52
C LEU A 64 -0.19 -4.53 -4.40
N VAL A 65 -0.09 -5.86 -4.39
CA VAL A 65 0.86 -6.61 -3.55
C VAL A 65 1.65 -7.55 -4.45
N VAL A 66 2.97 -7.45 -4.37
CA VAL A 66 3.90 -8.29 -5.13
C VAL A 66 4.34 -9.46 -4.26
N PHE A 67 4.13 -10.69 -4.74
CA PHE A 67 4.61 -11.89 -4.09
C PHE A 67 5.68 -12.55 -4.94
N ALA A 68 6.65 -13.21 -4.30
CA ALA A 68 7.65 -14.03 -4.96
C ALA A 68 7.14 -15.46 -5.09
N LYS A 69 7.30 -16.07 -6.28
CA LYS A 69 6.97 -17.46 -6.53
C LYS A 69 8.16 -18.40 -6.34
N THR A 70 9.37 -17.82 -6.23
CA THR A 70 10.61 -18.57 -6.03
C THR A 70 11.44 -17.93 -4.92
N SER A 71 12.28 -18.73 -4.25
CA SER A 71 13.18 -18.22 -3.21
C SER A 71 14.20 -17.22 -3.75
N LYS A 72 14.67 -17.42 -4.98
CA LYS A 72 15.56 -16.49 -5.66
C LYS A 72 14.92 -15.12 -5.87
N ALA A 73 13.68 -15.10 -6.37
CA ALA A 73 12.94 -13.86 -6.54
C ALA A 73 12.64 -13.18 -5.19
N LEU A 74 12.32 -13.96 -4.17
CA LEU A 74 12.07 -13.42 -2.82
C LEU A 74 13.28 -12.67 -2.27
N SER A 75 14.44 -13.30 -2.31
CA SER A 75 15.67 -12.68 -1.81
C SER A 75 15.98 -11.37 -2.54
N ARG A 76 15.89 -11.39 -3.86
CA ARG A 76 16.17 -10.21 -4.69
C ARG A 76 15.13 -9.09 -4.51
N LEU A 77 13.84 -9.43 -4.44
CA LEU A 77 12.79 -8.45 -4.19
C LEU A 77 12.90 -7.83 -2.80
N ASN A 78 13.22 -8.63 -1.78
CA ASN A 78 13.45 -8.10 -0.43
C ASN A 78 14.57 -7.04 -0.43
N ASP A 79 15.66 -7.29 -1.13
CA ASP A 79 16.75 -6.30 -1.29
C ASP A 79 16.27 -5.05 -2.02
N MET A 80 15.51 -5.22 -3.09
CA MET A 80 14.99 -4.10 -3.88
C MET A 80 14.06 -3.21 -3.05
N PHE A 81 13.15 -3.80 -2.26
CA PHE A 81 12.29 -3.03 -1.35
C PHE A 81 13.12 -2.31 -0.28
N ARG A 82 14.08 -3.00 0.30
CA ARG A 82 14.96 -2.44 1.34
C ARG A 82 15.79 -1.25 0.82
N LEU A 83 16.26 -1.32 -0.43
CA LEU A 83 17.08 -0.29 -1.06
C LEU A 83 16.26 0.83 -1.74
N GLY A 84 14.93 0.75 -1.70
CA GLY A 84 14.08 1.75 -2.34
C GLY A 84 14.03 1.70 -3.85
N GLU A 85 14.34 0.55 -4.44
CA GLU A 85 14.36 0.34 -5.89
C GLU A 85 12.98 0.00 -6.48
N VAL A 86 11.98 -0.16 -5.64
CA VAL A 86 10.58 -0.36 -6.07
C VAL A 86 9.84 0.94 -5.91
N LYS A 87 9.39 1.52 -7.03
CA LYS A 87 8.59 2.74 -7.02
C LYS A 87 7.14 2.38 -6.70
N LYS A 88 6.59 2.96 -5.63
CA LYS A 88 5.22 2.73 -5.16
C LYS A 88 4.44 4.03 -5.23
N THR A 89 3.35 4.02 -5.99
CA THR A 89 2.46 5.16 -6.14
C THR A 89 1.10 4.80 -5.53
N TYR A 90 0.63 5.62 -4.61
CA TYR A 90 -0.66 5.46 -3.95
C TYR A 90 -1.60 6.57 -4.37
N TRP A 91 -2.89 6.28 -4.37
CA TRP A 91 -3.94 7.29 -4.45
C TRP A 91 -4.67 7.35 -3.12
N ALA A 92 -4.89 8.57 -2.63
CA ALA A 92 -5.57 8.81 -1.36
C ALA A 92 -6.69 9.84 -1.55
N ILE A 93 -7.86 9.55 -0.98
CA ILE A 93 -8.97 10.48 -0.96
C ILE A 93 -8.99 11.15 0.40
N VAL A 94 -8.97 12.50 0.40
CA VAL A 94 -9.01 13.33 1.60
C VAL A 94 -10.14 14.34 1.48
N LYS A 95 -10.70 14.77 2.61
CA LYS A 95 -11.73 15.81 2.65
C LYS A 95 -11.13 17.20 2.61
N GLU A 96 -10.05 17.40 3.36
CA GLU A 96 -9.39 18.70 3.45
C GLU A 96 -8.46 18.89 2.26
N ARG A 97 -8.56 20.06 1.62
CA ARG A 97 -7.64 20.42 0.54
C ARG A 97 -6.27 20.76 1.14
N PRO A 98 -5.16 20.19 0.63
CA PRO A 98 -3.85 20.57 1.09
C PRO A 98 -3.56 22.06 0.76
N LYS A 99 -2.85 22.74 1.66
CA LYS A 99 -2.47 24.16 1.45
C LYS A 99 -1.59 24.33 0.22
N GLU A 100 -0.60 23.44 0.07
CA GLU A 100 0.23 23.37 -1.14
C GLU A 100 -0.30 22.23 -2.00
N LEU A 101 -0.41 22.48 -3.32
CA LEU A 101 -0.97 21.49 -4.27
C LEU A 101 -0.04 20.30 -4.49
N GLU A 102 1.24 20.46 -4.24
CA GLU A 102 2.23 19.39 -4.26
C GLU A 102 3.35 19.71 -3.27
N GLY A 103 4.03 18.69 -2.81
CA GLY A 103 5.14 18.88 -1.89
C GLY A 103 5.77 17.58 -1.43
N GLU A 104 6.85 17.73 -0.67
CA GLU A 104 7.53 16.64 -0.01
C GLU A 104 7.30 16.74 1.50
N LEU A 105 6.91 15.64 2.13
CA LEU A 105 6.76 15.55 3.58
C LEU A 105 7.89 14.71 4.14
N THR A 106 8.60 15.28 5.10
CA THR A 106 9.65 14.61 5.85
C THR A 106 9.31 14.66 7.34
N HIS A 107 9.21 13.50 7.96
CA HIS A 107 8.94 13.38 9.39
C HIS A 107 9.80 12.29 10.01
N TRP A 108 9.88 12.29 11.32
CA TRP A 108 10.47 11.22 12.11
C TRP A 108 9.34 10.47 12.79
N MET A 109 9.19 9.19 12.44
CA MET A 109 8.06 8.38 12.87
C MET A 109 8.42 7.41 13.97
N VAL A 110 7.54 7.34 14.97
CA VAL A 110 7.63 6.40 16.10
C VAL A 110 6.39 5.51 16.07
N ARG A 111 6.61 4.20 16.07
CA ARG A 111 5.53 3.21 16.15
C ARG A 111 5.21 2.91 17.62
N ASN A 112 3.91 2.98 17.96
CA ASN A 112 3.39 2.47 19.23
C ASN A 112 2.70 1.12 18.95
N GLU A 113 3.36 0.02 19.28
CA GLU A 113 2.85 -1.33 18.99
C GLU A 113 1.59 -1.66 19.77
N LYS A 114 1.47 -1.18 21.00
CA LYS A 114 0.29 -1.41 21.84
C LYS A 114 -0.97 -0.80 21.24
N GLN A 115 -0.85 0.39 20.66
CA GLN A 115 -1.95 1.09 20.01
C GLN A 115 -2.13 0.67 18.54
N ASN A 116 -1.17 -0.05 17.97
CA ASN A 116 -1.06 -0.30 16.53
C ASN A 116 -1.20 1.00 15.74
N LYS A 117 -0.46 2.02 16.14
CA LYS A 117 -0.50 3.38 15.59
C LYS A 117 0.90 3.95 15.54
N SER A 118 1.16 4.79 14.52
CA SER A 118 2.41 5.55 14.40
C SER A 118 2.16 7.03 14.58
N TYR A 119 3.18 7.72 15.04
CA TYR A 119 3.17 9.18 15.27
C TYR A 119 4.29 9.80 14.45
N ALA A 120 4.00 10.94 13.82
CA ALA A 120 4.95 11.70 13.01
C ALA A 120 5.38 12.96 13.77
N TYR A 121 6.69 13.17 13.83
CA TYR A 121 7.29 14.34 14.48
C TYR A 121 8.11 15.13 13.49
N ASP A 122 8.16 16.45 13.67
CA ASP A 122 8.92 17.35 12.80
C ASP A 122 10.44 17.26 13.02
N THR A 123 10.86 16.76 14.18
CA THR A 123 12.26 16.58 14.55
C THR A 123 12.53 15.16 14.98
N GLU A 124 13.79 14.74 14.88
CA GLU A 124 14.21 13.40 15.30
C GLU A 124 13.92 13.16 16.77
N LYS A 125 13.36 11.99 17.07
CA LYS A 125 13.03 11.52 18.42
C LYS A 125 13.73 10.18 18.70
N PRO A 126 13.89 9.79 19.97
CA PRO A 126 14.39 8.46 20.29
C PRO A 126 13.55 7.37 19.63
N ASN A 127 14.22 6.38 19.02
CA ASN A 127 13.60 5.28 18.30
C ASN A 127 12.76 5.70 17.06
N SER A 128 12.91 6.94 16.60
CA SER A 128 12.25 7.40 15.39
C SER A 128 13.00 6.96 14.14
N LYS A 129 12.24 6.83 13.04
CA LYS A 129 12.77 6.55 11.71
C LYS A 129 12.32 7.65 10.76
N LYS A 130 13.24 8.12 9.93
CA LYS A 130 12.95 9.13 8.92
C LYS A 130 11.99 8.57 7.88
N ALA A 131 10.93 9.33 7.58
CA ALA A 131 9.90 8.98 6.62
C ALA A 131 9.73 10.11 5.61
N ILE A 132 9.81 9.77 4.32
CA ILE A 132 9.72 10.72 3.22
C ILE A 132 8.68 10.23 2.23
N LEU A 133 7.76 11.13 1.84
CA LEU A 133 6.87 10.94 0.72
C LEU A 133 6.73 12.24 -0.06
N ARG A 134 6.33 12.13 -1.32
CA ARG A 134 5.88 13.27 -2.13
C ARG A 134 4.40 13.09 -2.42
N TYR A 135 3.67 14.19 -2.47
CA TYR A 135 2.26 14.17 -2.84
C TYR A 135 1.95 15.24 -3.87
N LYS A 136 0.89 15.00 -4.62
CA LYS A 136 0.35 15.94 -5.59
C LYS A 136 -1.17 15.83 -5.61
N LEU A 137 -1.86 16.96 -5.58
CA LEU A 137 -3.30 17.00 -5.83
C LEU A 137 -3.52 16.75 -7.32
N ILE A 138 -4.26 15.68 -7.66
CA ILE A 138 -4.50 15.27 -9.05
C ILE A 138 -5.96 15.31 -9.45
N GLY A 139 -6.87 15.57 -8.52
CA GLY A 139 -8.28 15.62 -8.83
C GLY A 139 -9.10 16.16 -7.66
N HIS A 140 -10.32 16.58 -7.98
CA HIS A 140 -11.27 17.03 -6.99
C HIS A 140 -12.68 16.57 -7.35
N SER A 141 -13.53 16.50 -6.34
CA SER A 141 -14.98 16.32 -6.49
C SER A 141 -15.68 17.39 -5.66
N GLN A 142 -17.00 17.30 -5.58
CA GLN A 142 -17.76 18.28 -4.79
C GLN A 142 -17.29 18.35 -3.33
N ASN A 143 -16.96 17.21 -2.72
CA ASN A 143 -16.66 17.12 -1.30
C ASN A 143 -15.26 16.61 -0.95
N TYR A 144 -14.49 16.15 -1.94
CA TYR A 144 -13.23 15.45 -1.69
C TYR A 144 -12.14 15.88 -2.66
N HIS A 145 -10.91 15.55 -2.28
CA HIS A 145 -9.71 15.77 -3.08
C HIS A 145 -8.97 14.45 -3.25
N LEU A 146 -8.39 14.25 -4.44
CA LEU A 146 -7.61 13.08 -4.76
C LEU A 146 -6.13 13.45 -4.79
N LEU A 147 -5.34 12.78 -3.96
CA LEU A 147 -3.89 12.95 -3.90
C LEU A 147 -3.20 11.74 -4.49
N GLU A 148 -2.20 11.99 -5.32
CA GLU A 148 -1.22 10.97 -5.72
C GLU A 148 -0.03 11.07 -4.78
N VAL A 149 0.37 9.95 -4.19
CA VAL A 149 1.45 9.87 -3.22
C VAL A 149 2.56 8.98 -3.75
N ASP A 150 3.76 9.55 -3.83
CA ASP A 150 4.99 8.86 -4.20
C ASP A 150 5.73 8.51 -2.91
N LEU A 151 5.73 7.23 -2.55
CA LEU A 151 6.26 6.77 -1.28
C LEU A 151 7.75 6.45 -1.42
N GLN A 152 8.60 7.21 -0.70
CA GLN A 152 10.06 7.04 -0.77
C GLN A 152 10.59 6.10 0.30
N THR A 153 9.95 6.07 1.45
CA THR A 153 10.22 5.14 2.56
C THR A 153 8.95 4.35 2.85
N GLY A 154 9.04 3.25 3.57
CA GLY A 154 7.89 2.38 3.84
C GLY A 154 7.69 2.13 5.34
N ARG A 155 7.51 3.18 6.14
CA ARG A 155 7.28 3.03 7.59
C ARG A 155 5.84 2.59 7.86
N HIS A 156 5.64 1.97 9.03
CA HIS A 156 4.32 1.55 9.48
C HIS A 156 3.33 2.72 9.48
N HIS A 157 2.20 2.58 8.77
CA HIS A 157 1.15 3.59 8.62
C HIS A 157 1.66 4.95 8.11
N GLN A 158 2.71 4.96 7.30
CA GLN A 158 3.40 6.20 6.93
C GLN A 158 2.50 7.21 6.24
N ILE A 159 1.83 6.84 5.15
CA ILE A 159 0.98 7.77 4.39
C ILE A 159 -0.17 8.27 5.28
N ARG A 160 -0.80 7.35 6.00
CA ARG A 160 -1.90 7.65 6.92
C ARG A 160 -1.50 8.72 7.94
N CYS A 161 -0.35 8.50 8.56
CA CYS A 161 0.18 9.36 9.62
C CYS A 161 0.67 10.71 9.09
N GLN A 162 1.41 10.71 8.00
CA GLN A 162 1.96 11.95 7.43
C GLN A 162 0.89 12.85 6.81
N LEU A 163 -0.11 12.29 6.13
CA LEU A 163 -1.23 13.08 5.61
C LEU A 163 -2.06 13.67 6.74
N ALA A 164 -2.31 12.90 7.81
CA ALA A 164 -3.01 13.42 8.99
C ALA A 164 -2.22 14.55 9.65
N LYS A 165 -0.90 14.42 9.78
CA LYS A 165 -0.01 15.45 10.31
C LYS A 165 -0.08 16.74 9.49
N MET A 166 -0.23 16.63 8.18
CA MET A 166 -0.40 17.76 7.27
C MET A 166 -1.79 18.43 7.41
N GLY A 167 -2.72 17.81 8.11
CA GLY A 167 -4.10 18.30 8.23
C GLY A 167 -5.08 17.70 7.23
N CYS A 168 -4.66 16.67 6.48
CA CYS A 168 -5.45 16.01 5.45
C CYS A 168 -5.60 14.51 5.74
N PRO A 169 -6.30 14.11 6.83
CA PRO A 169 -6.47 12.69 7.12
C PRO A 169 -7.21 11.98 5.98
N ILE A 170 -6.83 10.74 5.74
CA ILE A 170 -7.44 9.91 4.70
C ILE A 170 -8.91 9.62 5.09
N LYS A 171 -9.81 9.75 4.11
CA LYS A 171 -11.22 9.43 4.31
C LYS A 171 -11.38 8.01 4.84
N GLY A 172 -12.10 7.87 5.96
CA GLY A 172 -12.36 6.59 6.62
C GLY A 172 -11.34 6.19 7.67
N ASP A 173 -10.22 6.88 7.78
CA ASP A 173 -9.14 6.55 8.70
C ASP A 173 -9.35 7.17 10.09
N LEU A 174 -10.19 6.51 10.91
CA LEU A 174 -10.47 6.97 12.28
C LEU A 174 -9.22 7.04 13.13
N LYS A 175 -8.32 6.07 12.97
CA LYS A 175 -7.10 5.98 13.78
C LYS A 175 -6.22 7.20 13.63
N ASP A 176 -6.17 7.78 12.43
CA ASP A 176 -5.34 8.93 12.12
C ASP A 176 -6.14 10.22 11.90
N GLY A 177 -7.36 10.30 12.42
CA GLY A 177 -8.05 11.57 12.59
C GLY A 177 -9.25 11.86 11.69
N SER A 178 -9.64 10.92 10.83
CA SER A 178 -10.91 11.07 10.10
C SER A 178 -12.08 11.03 11.10
N PRO A 179 -13.08 11.90 10.95
CA PRO A 179 -14.22 11.93 11.88
C PRO A 179 -15.18 10.74 11.74
N ARG A 180 -15.13 10.04 10.58
CA ARG A 180 -16.03 8.93 10.29
C ARG A 180 -15.29 7.78 9.60
N SER A 181 -15.70 6.54 9.92
CA SER A 181 -15.27 5.36 9.18
C SER A 181 -16.06 5.23 7.88
N ASN A 182 -15.51 4.46 6.93
CA ASN A 182 -16.29 3.98 5.79
C ASN A 182 -17.19 2.84 6.25
N PRO A 183 -18.36 2.62 5.60
CA PRO A 183 -19.31 1.56 6.00
C PRO A 183 -18.69 0.16 6.02
N ASP A 184 -17.73 -0.13 5.14
CA ASP A 184 -17.06 -1.43 5.03
C ASP A 184 -15.77 -1.51 5.87
N GLY A 185 -15.44 -0.48 6.64
CA GLY A 185 -14.23 -0.44 7.44
C GLY A 185 -12.95 -0.14 6.66
N SER A 186 -13.04 0.06 5.34
CA SER A 186 -11.89 0.46 4.52
C SER A 186 -11.48 1.91 4.78
N ILE A 187 -10.26 2.24 4.39
CA ILE A 187 -9.83 3.63 4.24
C ILE A 187 -9.60 3.92 2.76
N CYS A 188 -9.74 5.17 2.35
CA CYS A 188 -9.60 5.54 0.94
C CYS A 188 -8.12 5.73 0.57
N LEU A 189 -7.35 4.68 0.74
CA LEU A 189 -5.95 4.58 0.35
C LEU A 189 -5.78 3.34 -0.53
N HIS A 190 -5.21 3.54 -1.73
CA HIS A 190 -5.09 2.50 -2.75
C HIS A 190 -3.68 2.46 -3.30
N ALA A 191 -3.03 1.31 -3.24
CA ALA A 191 -1.73 1.09 -3.88
C ALA A 191 -1.94 0.96 -5.38
N ARG A 192 -1.92 2.10 -6.07
CA ARG A 192 -2.36 2.28 -7.46
C ARG A 192 -1.39 1.74 -8.49
N ARG A 193 -0.09 1.95 -8.28
CA ARG A 193 0.93 1.62 -9.28
C ARG A 193 2.22 1.15 -8.63
N VAL A 194 2.86 0.17 -9.23
CA VAL A 194 4.18 -0.29 -8.85
C VAL A 194 5.06 -0.39 -10.08
N THR A 195 6.30 0.11 -9.98
CA THR A 195 7.28 0.08 -11.06
C THR A 195 8.61 -0.41 -10.50
N PHE A 196 9.18 -1.42 -11.11
CA PHE A 196 10.47 -1.99 -10.70
C PHE A 196 11.11 -2.78 -11.83
N VAL A 197 12.40 -3.07 -11.72
CA VAL A 197 13.11 -3.96 -12.62
C VAL A 197 12.88 -5.40 -12.16
N HIS A 198 12.42 -6.26 -13.07
CA HIS A 198 12.15 -7.66 -12.73
C HIS A 198 13.42 -8.31 -12.16
N PRO A 199 13.31 -9.03 -11.03
CA PRO A 199 14.49 -9.56 -10.32
C PRO A 199 15.27 -10.61 -11.10
N VAL A 200 14.68 -11.23 -12.10
CA VAL A 200 15.33 -12.28 -12.89
C VAL A 200 15.49 -11.85 -14.35
N SER A 201 14.43 -11.47 -15.05
CA SER A 201 14.48 -11.08 -16.47
C SER A 201 15.16 -9.75 -16.71
N LYS A 202 15.22 -8.88 -15.69
CA LYS A 202 15.74 -7.51 -15.76
C LYS A 202 14.93 -6.55 -16.64
N GLU A 203 13.76 -6.98 -17.08
CA GLU A 203 12.83 -6.11 -17.79
C GLU A 203 12.10 -5.19 -16.80
N VAL A 204 11.67 -4.01 -17.27
CA VAL A 204 10.88 -3.10 -16.45
C VAL A 204 9.47 -3.64 -16.32
N ILE A 205 9.01 -3.77 -15.09
CA ILE A 205 7.63 -4.10 -14.74
C ILE A 205 6.95 -2.81 -14.29
N ASP A 206 5.81 -2.50 -14.90
CA ASP A 206 5.02 -1.31 -14.60
C ASP A 206 3.55 -1.70 -14.59
N ILE A 207 2.95 -1.77 -13.41
CA ILE A 207 1.61 -2.27 -13.21
C ILE A 207 0.76 -1.22 -12.51
N THR A 208 -0.43 -0.98 -13.08
CA THR A 208 -1.45 -0.10 -12.49
C THR A 208 -2.66 -0.94 -12.09
N ALA A 209 -3.06 -0.84 -10.82
CA ALA A 209 -4.25 -1.52 -10.33
C ALA A 209 -5.52 -0.79 -10.77
N PRO A 210 -6.59 -1.52 -11.13
CA PRO A 210 -7.91 -0.91 -11.25
C PRO A 210 -8.30 -0.20 -9.94
N LEU A 211 -9.10 0.84 -10.04
CA LEU A 211 -9.63 1.53 -8.87
C LEU A 211 -10.63 0.63 -8.12
N PRO A 212 -10.76 0.80 -6.80
CA PRO A 212 -11.84 0.12 -6.07
C PRO A 212 -13.20 0.44 -6.65
N PRO A 213 -14.17 -0.49 -6.57
CA PRO A 213 -15.50 -0.25 -7.12
C PRO A 213 -16.25 0.85 -6.39
N GLY A 214 -17.19 1.50 -7.07
CA GLY A 214 -18.05 2.54 -6.53
C GLY A 214 -17.81 3.89 -7.16
N ASN A 215 -18.73 4.82 -6.91
CA ASN A 215 -18.73 6.13 -7.56
C ASN A 215 -17.68 7.09 -6.97
N LEU A 216 -17.22 6.84 -5.75
CA LEU A 216 -16.30 7.75 -5.06
C LEU A 216 -14.97 7.88 -5.82
N TRP A 217 -14.34 6.75 -6.15
CA TRP A 217 -13.04 6.74 -6.84
C TRP A 217 -13.11 7.21 -8.29
N ASN A 218 -14.27 7.04 -8.93
CA ASN A 218 -14.47 7.40 -10.33
C ASN A 218 -15.11 8.78 -10.53
N GLY A 219 -15.45 9.48 -9.44
CA GLY A 219 -16.18 10.75 -9.48
C GLY A 219 -15.30 12.00 -9.43
N PHE A 220 -13.99 11.88 -9.66
CA PHE A 220 -13.09 13.02 -9.61
C PHE A 220 -12.88 13.66 -10.96
N ASP A 221 -12.93 15.00 -10.99
CA ASP A 221 -12.44 15.80 -12.10
C ASP A 221 -10.92 15.87 -11.98
N MET A 222 -10.22 15.32 -12.95
CA MET A 222 -8.75 15.25 -12.92
C MET A 222 -8.14 16.60 -13.33
N GLU A 223 -7.05 16.98 -12.66
CA GLU A 223 -6.28 18.21 -12.92
C GLU A 223 -5.02 17.95 -13.73
#